data_d694c073253ec07a1998606558c94e92
#
_entry.id   d694c073253ec07a1998606558c94e92
#
_cell.length_a   1.000
_cell.length_b   1.000
_cell.length_c   1.000
_cell.angle_alpha   90.00
_cell.angle_beta   90.00
_cell.angle_gamma   90.00
#
_symmetry.space_group_name_H-M   'P 1'
#
loop_
_entity.id
_entity.type
_entity.pdbx_description
1 polymer ?
#
loop_
_entity_poly.entity_id
_entity_poly.type
_entity_poly.pdbx_seq_one_letter_code
_entity_poly.pdbx_strand_id
1 'polypeptide(L)'
;MPSIASICKYFHYQPGSGGSLRERFQTYGRALPAALRMGEHKVVLYLSDAIFARHQPILVTIEAQSPAILTMPLASDRSAQTWQAHFADLDPHRFHSIGMASDRGVGLVAGYQAACQDGRWVCDRFHALQDLLERRCQLERKAYAAMAKEDKAAHTFHHAQSEANLHKRLQPYAHAHHACEQAMARYDQLDILLHLLRDA
;
A
#
# COMPACT_ATOMS: atom_id res chain seq x y z
N MET A 1 -5.81 -18.57 3.29
CA MET A 1 -4.33 -18.69 3.33
C MET A 1 -3.95 -20.09 3.78
N PRO A 2 -2.97 -20.73 3.16
CA PRO A 2 -2.49 -22.03 3.64
C PRO A 2 -1.93 -21.90 5.05
N SER A 3 -2.16 -22.90 5.90
CA SER A 3 -1.59 -22.90 7.24
C SER A 3 -0.05 -23.08 7.18
N ILE A 4 0.67 -22.59 8.19
CA ILE A 4 2.13 -22.81 8.30
C ILE A 4 2.48 -24.30 8.19
N ALA A 5 1.67 -25.18 8.77
CA ALA A 5 1.82 -26.62 8.66
C ALA A 5 1.72 -27.10 7.19
N SER A 6 0.84 -26.50 6.37
CA SER A 6 0.71 -26.83 4.94
C SER A 6 1.93 -26.38 4.15
N ILE A 7 2.48 -25.20 4.48
CA ILE A 7 3.69 -24.67 3.87
C ILE A 7 4.90 -25.56 4.20
N CYS A 8 5.08 -25.94 5.47
CA CYS A 8 6.14 -26.83 5.89
C CYS A 8 6.07 -28.21 5.21
N LYS A 9 4.87 -28.74 5.01
CA LYS A 9 4.64 -30.01 4.29
C LYS A 9 5.04 -29.90 2.81
N TYR A 10 4.79 -28.75 2.19
CA TYR A 10 5.19 -28.48 0.80
C TYR A 10 6.72 -28.51 0.62
N PHE A 11 7.48 -28.04 1.60
CA PHE A 11 8.94 -28.08 1.60
C PHE A 11 9.53 -29.37 2.21
N HIS A 12 8.76 -30.45 2.32
CA HIS A 12 9.16 -31.72 2.92
C HIS A 12 9.70 -31.62 4.36
N TYR A 13 9.42 -30.52 5.02
CA TYR A 13 9.74 -30.34 6.43
C TYR A 13 8.65 -31.01 7.26
N GLN A 14 9.01 -32.04 8.02
CA GLN A 14 8.09 -32.68 8.97
C GLN A 14 8.10 -31.93 10.31
N PRO A 15 7.28 -30.87 10.45
CA PRO A 15 7.08 -30.32 11.76
C PRO A 15 6.26 -31.35 12.54
N GLY A 16 6.57 -31.56 13.76
CA GLY A 16 5.66 -32.23 14.69
C GLY A 16 4.25 -31.57 14.66
N SER A 17 3.39 -31.91 15.55
CA SER A 17 2.04 -31.32 15.65
C SER A 17 2.10 -29.75 15.58
N GLY A 18 1.00 -29.11 15.18
CA GLY A 18 0.91 -27.64 15.17
C GLY A 18 1.28 -26.99 16.52
N GLY A 19 1.09 -27.72 17.64
CA GLY A 19 1.57 -27.32 18.97
C GLY A 19 3.09 -27.28 19.06
N SER A 20 3.78 -28.27 18.54
CA SER A 20 5.25 -28.32 18.51
C SER A 20 5.88 -27.19 17.70
N LEU A 21 5.26 -26.82 16.56
CA LEU A 21 5.69 -25.66 15.78
C LEU A 21 5.53 -24.36 16.57
N ARG A 22 4.38 -24.17 17.20
CA ARG A 22 4.11 -22.99 18.03
C ARG A 22 5.12 -22.85 19.16
N GLU A 23 5.41 -23.96 19.85
CA GLU A 23 6.37 -23.99 20.96
C GLU A 23 7.80 -23.65 20.49
N ARG A 24 8.23 -24.20 19.34
CA ARG A 24 9.52 -23.86 18.73
C ARG A 24 9.59 -22.38 18.36
N PHE A 25 8.56 -21.83 17.69
CA PHE A 25 8.52 -20.41 17.37
C PHE A 25 8.56 -19.52 18.62
N GLN A 26 7.86 -19.90 19.69
CA GLN A 26 7.92 -19.19 20.96
C GLN A 26 9.31 -19.28 21.60
N THR A 27 9.96 -20.43 21.53
CA THR A 27 11.33 -20.62 22.05
C THR A 27 12.34 -19.77 21.27
N TYR A 28 12.28 -19.80 19.93
CA TYR A 28 13.13 -18.97 19.10
C TYR A 28 12.85 -17.47 19.33
N GLY A 29 11.57 -17.08 19.39
CA GLY A 29 11.19 -15.68 19.64
C GLY A 29 11.70 -15.15 20.99
N ARG A 30 11.77 -16.00 22.02
CA ARG A 30 12.37 -15.62 23.32
C ARG A 30 13.89 -15.55 23.31
N ALA A 31 14.53 -16.30 22.42
CA ALA A 31 15.99 -16.34 22.26
C ALA A 31 16.52 -15.20 21.39
N LEU A 32 15.66 -14.62 20.53
CA LEU A 32 16.05 -13.50 19.68
C LEU A 32 16.15 -12.22 20.51
N PRO A 33 17.19 -11.38 20.30
CA PRO A 33 17.25 -10.06 20.90
C PRO A 33 16.07 -9.21 20.40
N ALA A 34 15.58 -8.31 21.23
CA ALA A 34 14.48 -7.40 20.88
C ALA A 34 14.82 -6.48 19.69
N ALA A 35 16.10 -6.19 19.51
CA ALA A 35 16.61 -5.45 18.36
C ALA A 35 18.00 -5.97 17.98
N LEU A 36 18.31 -5.90 16.69
CA LEU A 36 19.64 -6.19 16.19
C LEU A 36 20.62 -5.10 16.71
N ARG A 37 21.79 -5.49 17.18
CA ARG A 37 22.84 -4.55 17.63
C ARG A 37 24.12 -4.78 16.83
N MET A 38 24.70 -3.71 16.32
CA MET A 38 25.95 -3.76 15.59
C MET A 38 27.15 -3.39 16.47
N GLY A 39 28.32 -3.96 16.17
CA GLY A 39 29.59 -3.58 16.82
C GLY A 39 30.04 -2.18 16.43
N GLU A 40 29.78 -1.76 15.20
CA GLU A 40 30.16 -0.48 14.61
C GLU A 40 28.92 0.26 14.09
N HIS A 41 29.03 1.59 13.92
CA HIS A 41 27.98 2.37 13.27
C HIS A 41 27.80 1.94 11.81
N LYS A 42 26.59 1.58 11.44
CA LYS A 42 26.22 1.20 10.09
C LYS A 42 25.25 2.20 9.49
N VAL A 43 25.59 2.71 8.32
CA VAL A 43 24.70 3.52 7.51
C VAL A 43 23.73 2.60 6.78
N VAL A 44 22.42 2.84 6.91
CA VAL A 44 21.39 1.93 6.46
C VAL A 44 20.26 2.68 5.77
N LEU A 45 19.58 1.99 4.86
CA LEU A 45 18.29 2.41 4.28
C LEU A 45 17.19 1.59 4.96
N TYR A 46 16.23 2.27 5.59
CA TYR A 46 15.11 1.61 6.25
C TYR A 46 14.01 1.24 5.25
N LEU A 47 13.48 0.04 5.39
CA LEU A 47 12.16 -0.33 4.89
C LEU A 47 11.27 -0.54 6.11
N SER A 48 10.21 0.25 6.23
CA SER A 48 9.37 0.24 7.43
C SER A 48 7.91 0.10 7.08
N ASP A 49 7.22 -0.71 7.87
CA ASP A 49 5.79 -0.98 7.73
C ASP A 49 5.20 -1.40 9.10
N ALA A 50 3.88 -1.38 9.21
CA ALA A 50 3.15 -1.90 10.36
C ALA A 50 2.33 -3.13 9.98
N ILE A 51 2.64 -4.26 10.60
CA ILE A 51 1.80 -5.46 10.52
C ILE A 51 0.92 -5.58 11.76
N PHE A 52 -0.13 -6.39 11.69
CA PHE A 52 -1.06 -6.52 12.81
C PHE A 52 -1.13 -7.94 13.36
N ALA A 53 -1.05 -8.05 14.68
CA ALA A 53 -1.36 -9.26 15.41
C ALA A 53 -2.48 -9.00 16.40
N ARG A 54 -3.64 -9.64 16.22
CA ARG A 54 -4.83 -9.49 17.09
C ARG A 54 -5.20 -8.01 17.34
N HIS A 55 -5.25 -7.22 16.27
CA HIS A 55 -5.56 -5.78 16.29
C HIS A 55 -4.48 -4.87 16.92
N GLN A 56 -3.38 -5.42 17.37
CA GLN A 56 -2.25 -4.62 17.86
C GLN A 56 -1.22 -4.45 16.75
N PRO A 57 -0.71 -3.24 16.50
CA PRO A 57 0.33 -3.01 15.51
C PRO A 57 1.68 -3.52 16.01
N ILE A 58 2.40 -4.14 15.10
CA ILE A 58 3.81 -4.48 15.24
C ILE A 58 4.54 -3.58 14.26
N LEU A 59 5.39 -2.70 14.76
CA LEU A 59 6.18 -1.82 13.92
C LEU A 59 7.42 -2.57 13.45
N VAL A 60 7.61 -2.66 12.15
CA VAL A 60 8.71 -3.43 11.57
C VAL A 60 9.64 -2.49 10.82
N THR A 61 10.93 -2.57 11.11
CA THR A 61 11.96 -1.89 10.32
C THR A 61 13.03 -2.90 9.95
N ILE A 62 13.33 -2.98 8.65
CA ILE A 62 14.37 -3.84 8.09
C ILE A 62 15.41 -3.00 7.35
N GLU A 63 16.60 -3.52 7.21
CA GLU A 63 17.64 -2.95 6.37
C GLU A 63 17.45 -3.40 4.92
N ALA A 64 17.41 -2.45 3.98
CA ALA A 64 17.00 -2.71 2.60
C ALA A 64 17.95 -3.63 1.81
N GLN A 65 19.25 -3.61 2.09
CA GLN A 65 20.24 -4.38 1.35
C GLN A 65 20.38 -5.82 1.86
N SER A 66 20.34 -5.99 3.18
CA SER A 66 20.56 -7.30 3.82
C SER A 66 19.27 -8.03 4.21
N PRO A 67 18.10 -7.52 3.94
CA PRO A 67 16.77 -7.70 4.56
C PRO A 67 16.80 -8.14 6.05
N ALA A 68 17.79 -7.68 6.79
CA ALA A 68 17.87 -7.94 8.22
C ALA A 68 16.80 -7.16 8.99
N ILE A 69 16.06 -7.83 9.85
CA ILE A 69 15.11 -7.17 10.76
C ILE A 69 15.92 -6.41 11.82
N LEU A 70 15.84 -5.09 11.81
CA LEU A 70 16.53 -4.25 12.77
C LEU A 70 15.77 -4.20 14.09
N THR A 71 14.46 -4.02 14.02
CA THR A 71 13.58 -4.04 15.19
C THR A 71 12.14 -4.39 14.79
N MET A 72 11.40 -5.01 15.71
CA MET A 72 10.02 -5.47 15.48
C MET A 72 9.22 -5.44 16.79
N PRO A 73 9.03 -4.27 17.44
CA PRO A 73 8.27 -4.17 18.67
C PRO A 73 6.76 -4.21 18.46
N LEU A 74 6.05 -4.77 19.44
CA LEU A 74 4.62 -4.58 19.59
C LEU A 74 4.36 -3.16 20.09
N ALA A 75 3.44 -2.43 19.44
CA ALA A 75 3.12 -1.05 19.78
C ALA A 75 1.67 -0.91 20.24
N SER A 76 1.37 0.17 20.94
CA SER A 76 0.01 0.51 21.35
C SER A 76 -0.81 1.08 20.18
N ASP A 77 -0.15 1.82 19.30
CA ASP A 77 -0.76 2.52 18.16
C ASP A 77 0.28 2.77 17.05
N ARG A 78 -0.12 3.50 16.01
CA ARG A 78 0.74 3.91 14.88
C ARG A 78 0.85 5.43 14.77
N SER A 79 0.80 6.13 15.90
CA SER A 79 0.96 7.57 15.91
C SER A 79 2.37 8.02 15.52
N ALA A 80 2.53 9.28 15.18
CA ALA A 80 3.84 9.84 14.86
C ALA A 80 4.79 9.74 16.05
N GLN A 81 4.29 9.91 17.27
CA GLN A 81 5.10 9.77 18.49
C GLN A 81 5.60 8.33 18.69
N THR A 82 4.74 7.34 18.46
CA THR A 82 5.11 5.92 18.57
C THR A 82 6.15 5.55 17.53
N TRP A 83 5.99 6.00 16.29
CA TRP A 83 7.00 5.81 15.25
C TRP A 83 8.28 6.57 15.51
N GLN A 84 8.22 7.80 16.02
CA GLN A 84 9.40 8.57 16.41
C GLN A 84 10.22 7.83 17.47
N ALA A 85 9.57 7.32 18.51
CA ALA A 85 10.22 6.53 19.54
C ALA A 85 10.87 5.25 18.98
N HIS A 86 10.17 4.57 18.07
CA HIS A 86 10.65 3.38 17.37
C HIS A 86 11.94 3.64 16.59
N PHE A 87 12.01 4.74 15.83
CA PHE A 87 13.23 5.09 15.07
C PHE A 87 14.34 5.62 15.97
N ALA A 88 14.00 6.39 17.02
CA ALA A 88 14.99 6.88 17.98
C ALA A 88 15.67 5.73 18.76
N ASP A 89 14.98 4.61 18.97
CA ASP A 89 15.55 3.41 19.60
C ASP A 89 16.59 2.69 18.72
N LEU A 90 16.62 2.95 17.43
CA LEU A 90 17.60 2.34 16.51
C LEU A 90 19.00 2.99 16.58
N ASP A 91 19.11 4.27 16.95
CA ASP A 91 20.40 4.97 17.03
C ASP A 91 21.33 4.40 18.11
N PRO A 92 20.89 4.10 19.35
CA PRO A 92 21.71 3.40 20.35
C PRO A 92 22.18 2.01 19.90
N HIS A 93 21.49 1.40 18.92
CA HIS A 93 21.89 0.13 18.31
C HIS A 93 22.87 0.31 17.14
N ARG A 94 23.33 1.55 16.90
CA ARG A 94 24.33 1.94 15.91
C ARG A 94 23.86 1.83 14.46
N PHE A 95 22.59 2.07 14.22
CA PHE A 95 22.04 2.21 12.88
C PHE A 95 21.77 3.69 12.58
N HIS A 96 22.46 4.21 11.59
CA HIS A 96 22.26 5.58 11.12
C HIS A 96 21.51 5.54 9.77
N SER A 97 20.28 6.05 9.76
CA SER A 97 19.45 6.05 8.57
C SER A 97 19.78 7.21 7.63
N ILE A 98 20.07 6.91 6.37
CA ILE A 98 20.17 7.90 5.28
C ILE A 98 18.87 8.07 4.51
N GLY A 99 17.90 7.19 4.73
CA GLY A 99 16.62 7.24 4.06
C GLY A 99 15.69 6.14 4.51
N MET A 100 14.41 6.29 4.18
CA MET A 100 13.37 5.29 4.42
C MET A 100 12.48 5.15 3.21
N ALA A 101 12.18 3.91 2.82
CA ALA A 101 11.08 3.60 1.92
C ALA A 101 9.94 2.95 2.72
N SER A 102 8.72 3.44 2.50
CA SER A 102 7.53 2.92 3.18
C SER A 102 6.26 3.27 2.40
N ASP A 103 5.12 2.81 2.91
CA ASP A 103 3.82 3.35 2.50
C ASP A 103 3.68 4.84 2.87
N ARG A 104 2.54 5.44 2.53
CA ARG A 104 2.22 6.84 2.86
C ARG A 104 1.56 7.00 4.23
N GLY A 105 1.80 6.09 5.17
CA GLY A 105 1.26 6.17 6.52
C GLY A 105 1.67 7.48 7.20
N VAL A 106 0.70 8.37 7.44
CA VAL A 106 0.96 9.74 7.96
C VAL A 106 1.77 9.70 9.25
N GLY A 107 1.43 8.80 10.19
CA GLY A 107 2.16 8.65 11.43
C GLY A 107 3.59 8.13 11.23
N LEU A 108 3.76 7.17 10.31
CA LEU A 108 5.07 6.59 9.99
C LEU A 108 6.02 7.64 9.39
N VAL A 109 5.55 8.37 8.38
CA VAL A 109 6.36 9.40 7.71
C VAL A 109 6.71 10.53 8.67
N ALA A 110 5.73 11.05 9.43
CA ALA A 110 5.97 12.12 10.39
C ALA A 110 6.90 11.67 11.54
N GLY A 111 6.75 10.45 12.04
CA GLY A 111 7.62 9.89 13.06
C GLY A 111 9.06 9.71 12.58
N TYR A 112 9.24 9.24 11.34
CA TYR A 112 10.57 9.14 10.73
C TYR A 112 11.24 10.50 10.56
N GLN A 113 10.53 11.48 10.02
CA GLN A 113 11.07 12.84 9.83
C GLN A 113 11.44 13.52 11.15
N ALA A 114 10.69 13.25 12.22
CA ALA A 114 10.99 13.77 13.55
C ALA A 114 12.22 13.10 14.20
N ALA A 115 12.47 11.81 13.93
CA ALA A 115 13.60 11.06 14.48
C ALA A 115 14.88 11.19 13.63
N CYS A 116 14.75 11.24 12.30
CA CYS A 116 15.85 11.20 11.33
C CYS A 116 15.82 12.45 10.45
N GLN A 117 16.28 13.59 10.99
CA GLN A 117 16.17 14.92 10.34
C GLN A 117 16.84 14.99 8.97
N ASP A 118 17.95 14.28 8.77
CA ASP A 118 18.70 14.25 7.50
C ASP A 118 18.25 13.12 6.56
N GLY A 119 17.35 12.27 7.02
CA GLY A 119 16.90 11.09 6.28
C GLY A 119 15.85 11.45 5.21
N ARG A 120 16.02 10.96 3.98
CA ARG A 120 15.05 11.13 2.91
C ARG A 120 13.98 10.04 2.98
N TRP A 121 12.71 10.43 2.90
CA TRP A 121 11.63 9.49 2.72
C TRP A 121 11.25 9.36 1.25
N VAL A 122 10.99 8.13 0.82
CA VAL A 122 10.41 7.81 -0.49
C VAL A 122 9.23 6.85 -0.33
N CYS A 123 8.21 7.05 -1.13
CA CYS A 123 7.10 6.08 -1.19
C CYS A 123 7.60 4.79 -1.84
N ASP A 124 7.31 3.64 -1.24
CA ASP A 124 7.68 2.39 -1.86
C ASP A 124 6.87 2.13 -3.16
N ARG A 125 7.52 1.45 -4.11
CA ARG A 125 6.97 1.23 -5.45
C ARG A 125 5.70 0.37 -5.42
N PHE A 126 5.63 -0.58 -4.52
CA PHE A 126 4.48 -1.49 -4.42
C PHE A 126 3.20 -0.75 -4.04
N HIS A 127 3.24 0.04 -2.96
CA HIS A 127 2.10 0.83 -2.51
C HIS A 127 1.73 1.93 -3.52
N ALA A 128 2.73 2.56 -4.15
CA ALA A 128 2.47 3.54 -5.19
C ALA A 128 1.73 2.94 -6.40
N LEU A 129 2.12 1.75 -6.84
CA LEU A 129 1.43 1.03 -7.91
C LEU A 129 0.04 0.55 -7.48
N GLN A 130 -0.12 0.09 -6.25
CA GLN A 130 -1.42 -0.31 -5.72
C GLN A 130 -2.41 0.86 -5.71
N ASP A 131 -1.99 2.03 -5.23
CA ASP A 131 -2.82 3.25 -5.25
C ASP A 131 -3.27 3.62 -6.68
N LEU A 132 -2.36 3.51 -7.66
CA LEU A 132 -2.67 3.76 -9.07
C LEU A 132 -3.65 2.73 -9.65
N LEU A 133 -3.50 1.45 -9.31
CA LEU A 133 -4.43 0.39 -9.72
C LEU A 133 -5.82 0.58 -9.11
N GLU A 134 -5.91 0.94 -7.85
CA GLU A 134 -7.18 1.26 -7.20
C GLU A 134 -7.84 2.48 -7.87
N ARG A 135 -7.06 3.51 -8.19
CA ARG A 135 -7.54 4.68 -8.91
C ARG A 135 -8.05 4.34 -10.31
N ARG A 136 -7.34 3.46 -11.03
CA ARG A 136 -7.78 2.93 -12.33
C ARG A 136 -9.16 2.27 -12.23
N CYS A 137 -9.35 1.36 -11.26
CA CYS A 137 -10.65 0.72 -11.03
C CYS A 137 -11.77 1.72 -10.71
N GLN A 138 -11.46 2.80 -9.98
CA GLN A 138 -12.44 3.87 -9.70
C GLN A 138 -12.81 4.64 -10.98
N LEU A 139 -11.83 4.96 -11.83
CA LEU A 139 -12.07 5.65 -13.10
C LEU A 139 -12.83 4.76 -14.07
N GLU A 140 -12.51 3.49 -14.15
CA GLU A 140 -13.23 2.49 -14.95
C GLU A 140 -14.72 2.45 -14.59
N ARG A 141 -15.05 2.33 -13.30
CA ARG A 141 -16.44 2.36 -12.82
C ARG A 141 -17.16 3.67 -13.19
N LYS A 142 -16.47 4.81 -13.15
CA LYS A 142 -17.02 6.10 -13.54
C LYS A 142 -17.26 6.18 -15.05
N ALA A 143 -16.35 5.63 -15.86
CA ALA A 143 -16.49 5.55 -17.30
C ALA A 143 -17.70 4.69 -17.69
N TYR A 144 -17.84 3.49 -17.14
CA TYR A 144 -19.03 2.66 -17.37
C TYR A 144 -20.34 3.33 -16.92
N ALA A 145 -20.34 4.01 -15.79
CA ALA A 145 -21.53 4.73 -15.34
C ALA A 145 -21.87 5.91 -16.24
N ALA A 146 -20.89 6.58 -16.84
CA ALA A 146 -21.09 7.66 -17.81
C ALA A 146 -21.62 7.12 -19.13
N MET A 147 -21.08 6.00 -19.64
CA MET A 147 -21.57 5.31 -20.83
C MET A 147 -23.05 4.91 -20.68
N ALA A 148 -23.42 4.32 -19.55
CA ALA A 148 -24.82 3.93 -19.30
C ALA A 148 -25.77 5.14 -19.24
N LYS A 149 -25.31 6.30 -18.76
CA LYS A 149 -26.10 7.55 -18.77
C LYS A 149 -26.23 8.12 -20.19
N GLU A 150 -25.15 8.10 -20.95
CA GLU A 150 -25.16 8.52 -22.35
C GLU A 150 -26.11 7.66 -23.18
N ASP A 151 -26.00 6.33 -23.07
CA ASP A 151 -26.85 5.39 -23.78
C ASP A 151 -28.33 5.64 -23.48
N LYS A 152 -28.70 5.83 -22.23
CA LYS A 152 -30.04 6.20 -21.82
C LYS A 152 -30.50 7.54 -22.43
N ALA A 153 -29.62 8.54 -22.42
CA ALA A 153 -29.90 9.86 -22.97
C ALA A 153 -30.05 9.79 -24.51
N ALA A 154 -29.18 9.04 -25.19
CA ALA A 154 -29.21 8.78 -26.61
C ALA A 154 -30.52 8.07 -27.02
N HIS A 155 -30.89 7.00 -26.31
CA HIS A 155 -32.17 6.30 -26.53
C HIS A 155 -33.34 7.27 -26.38
N THR A 156 -33.36 8.09 -25.34
CA THR A 156 -34.42 9.08 -25.12
C THR A 156 -34.46 10.14 -26.23
N PHE A 157 -33.32 10.58 -26.73
CA PHE A 157 -33.19 11.55 -27.81
C PHE A 157 -33.67 10.99 -29.13
N HIS A 158 -33.18 9.79 -29.52
CA HIS A 158 -33.55 9.16 -30.82
C HIS A 158 -35.01 8.71 -30.91
N HIS A 159 -35.67 8.51 -29.78
CA HIS A 159 -37.11 8.16 -29.75
C HIS A 159 -38.03 9.37 -29.52
N ALA A 160 -37.55 10.60 -29.83
CA ALA A 160 -38.40 11.79 -29.77
C ALA A 160 -39.42 11.80 -30.90
N GLN A 161 -40.71 11.86 -30.56
CA GLN A 161 -41.80 11.81 -31.52
C GLN A 161 -42.19 13.16 -32.13
N SER A 162 -41.59 14.27 -31.65
CA SER A 162 -41.86 15.61 -32.14
C SER A 162 -40.62 16.48 -32.11
N GLU A 163 -40.56 17.48 -32.99
CA GLU A 163 -39.44 18.43 -33.08
C GLU A 163 -39.19 19.19 -31.74
N ALA A 164 -40.28 19.61 -31.07
CA ALA A 164 -40.19 20.26 -29.77
C ALA A 164 -39.57 19.34 -28.71
N ASN A 165 -39.89 18.03 -28.72
CA ASN A 165 -39.29 17.05 -27.84
C ASN A 165 -37.81 16.77 -28.18
N LEU A 166 -37.47 16.79 -29.47
CA LEU A 166 -36.10 16.62 -29.94
C LEU A 166 -35.22 17.76 -29.43
N HIS A 167 -35.64 19.01 -29.58
CA HIS A 167 -34.93 20.17 -29.02
C HIS A 167 -34.76 20.09 -27.50
N LYS A 168 -35.77 19.70 -26.75
CA LYS A 168 -35.71 19.55 -25.30
C LYS A 168 -34.74 18.47 -24.85
N ARG A 169 -34.53 17.43 -25.63
CA ARG A 169 -33.68 16.27 -25.30
C ARG A 169 -32.23 16.41 -25.80
N LEU A 170 -31.97 17.33 -26.73
CA LEU A 170 -30.65 17.56 -27.31
C LEU A 170 -29.62 17.96 -26.29
N GLN A 171 -29.93 18.95 -25.44
CA GLN A 171 -28.96 19.41 -24.40
C GLN A 171 -28.60 18.33 -23.37
N PRO A 172 -29.57 17.59 -22.78
CA PRO A 172 -29.26 16.47 -21.89
C PRO A 172 -28.39 15.40 -22.55
N TYR A 173 -28.68 15.08 -23.85
CA TYR A 173 -27.84 14.14 -24.58
C TYR A 173 -26.43 14.65 -24.81
N ALA A 174 -26.26 15.86 -25.30
CA ALA A 174 -24.94 16.47 -25.52
C ALA A 174 -24.11 16.56 -24.22
N HIS A 175 -24.76 16.86 -23.11
CA HIS A 175 -24.11 16.88 -21.80
C HIS A 175 -23.65 15.48 -21.35
N ALA A 176 -24.51 14.46 -21.52
CA ALA A 176 -24.18 13.08 -21.18
C ALA A 176 -23.06 12.54 -22.07
N HIS A 177 -23.08 12.83 -23.36
CA HIS A 177 -22.03 12.46 -24.32
C HIS A 177 -20.68 13.08 -23.93
N HIS A 178 -20.62 14.40 -23.69
CA HIS A 178 -19.39 15.06 -23.27
C HIS A 178 -18.85 14.52 -21.93
N ALA A 179 -19.73 14.23 -20.96
CA ALA A 179 -19.35 13.65 -19.70
C ALA A 179 -18.78 12.20 -19.87
N CYS A 180 -19.31 11.44 -20.81
CA CYS A 180 -18.82 10.12 -21.19
C CYS A 180 -17.41 10.21 -21.79
N GLU A 181 -17.21 11.08 -22.80
CA GLU A 181 -15.91 11.30 -23.42
C GLU A 181 -14.84 11.69 -22.38
N GLN A 182 -15.17 12.60 -21.46
CA GLN A 182 -14.25 13.01 -20.40
C GLN A 182 -13.92 11.88 -19.43
N ALA A 183 -14.89 11.04 -19.08
CA ALA A 183 -14.69 9.92 -18.18
C ALA A 183 -13.81 8.85 -18.83
N MET A 184 -14.03 8.53 -20.10
CA MET A 184 -13.23 7.60 -20.88
C MET A 184 -11.80 8.12 -21.04
N ALA A 185 -11.61 9.37 -21.46
CA ALA A 185 -10.29 9.95 -21.63
C ALA A 185 -9.44 9.90 -20.34
N ARG A 186 -10.04 10.14 -19.17
CA ARG A 186 -9.34 10.02 -17.88
C ARG A 186 -8.93 8.59 -17.55
N TYR A 187 -9.79 7.63 -17.87
CA TYR A 187 -9.48 6.21 -17.69
C TYR A 187 -8.32 5.80 -18.60
N ASP A 188 -8.41 6.11 -19.90
CA ASP A 188 -7.41 5.76 -20.91
C ASP A 188 -6.04 6.36 -20.59
N GLN A 189 -6.00 7.63 -20.15
CA GLN A 189 -4.75 8.29 -19.74
C GLN A 189 -4.04 7.55 -18.61
N LEU A 190 -4.79 7.13 -17.57
CA LEU A 190 -4.21 6.39 -16.46
C LEU A 190 -3.80 4.98 -16.86
N ASP A 191 -4.58 4.32 -17.71
CA ASP A 191 -4.29 2.97 -18.19
C ASP A 191 -3.00 2.95 -19.03
N ILE A 192 -2.81 3.91 -19.93
CA ILE A 192 -1.57 4.09 -20.69
C ILE A 192 -0.37 4.33 -19.76
N LEU A 193 -0.50 5.21 -18.76
CA LEU A 193 0.57 5.47 -17.80
C LEU A 193 0.97 4.22 -17.02
N LEU A 194 -0.01 3.41 -16.60
CA LEU A 194 0.25 2.15 -15.90
C LEU A 194 0.99 1.14 -16.78
N HIS A 195 0.65 1.05 -18.07
CA HIS A 195 1.39 0.20 -19.02
C HIS A 195 2.84 0.65 -19.16
N LEU A 196 3.07 1.95 -19.34
CA LEU A 196 4.43 2.49 -19.43
C LEU A 196 5.26 2.26 -18.15
N LEU A 197 4.64 2.36 -16.98
CA LEU A 197 5.31 2.08 -15.70
C LEU A 197 5.60 0.61 -15.44
N ARG A 198 4.84 -0.28 -16.08
CA ARG A 198 5.04 -1.73 -15.98
C ARG A 198 6.21 -2.20 -16.84
N ASP A 199 6.40 -1.55 -17.99
CA ASP A 199 7.41 -1.92 -18.98
C ASP A 199 8.77 -1.22 -18.73
N ALA A 200 8.85 -0.30 -17.75
CA ALA A 200 10.05 0.40 -17.29
C ALA A 200 10.73 -0.31 -16.11
#